data_4475e3ed088e645bfb4db9b061562bd8
#
_entry.id   4475e3ed088e645bfb4db9b061562bd8
#
_cell.length_a   1.000
_cell.length_b   1.000
_cell.length_c   1.000
_cell.angle_alpha   90.00
_cell.angle_beta   90.00
_cell.angle_gamma   90.00
#
_symmetry.space_group_name_H-M   'P 1'
#
loop_
_entity.id
_entity.type
_entity.pdbx_description
1 polymer ?
#
loop_
_entity_poly.entity_id
_entity_poly.type
_entity_poly.pdbx_seq_one_letter_code
_entity_poly.pdbx_strand_id
1 'polypeptide(L)'
;MWLYRSTCKSFSTVMTPTSKINFSVLLLFISMISIFGMTSCDNEIFSTDPKDKLEFSTDTLTFDTVFTTIGSATSKILIYNRNKTALNISYIGVAGGKGSSFRINVDGSLNENNQFENIEIRANDSMYIFVALTVDPTDSNSPVFIQDSLVFLTNGVKQNIQLEAFGQDMEVLKNKYIVNDTVLTTIKPYLVYGNLTIDTAKTLTLQPGSKFYFHNNANLIVYGNLRAEGTLDQPITMRGDRLDKLKFATPFPYNTVSGQWGGVYLLWNGGKHVLKHVNMNSGYVGIYFSNDDKNKLPSLEMFDCRVHNFLLYGLVVQNGNVQVMNTEISNTSSYSVYLNGGKHNFIHCTIANYFNNSNVQPLSRDKKPAVMIMNLNRIAPMETAFINCIISGGSENEFSLATRFMDQYKGVFDHSYIRKPDSLKLPQFTNIRWSEKNDTLFKSTNFDYEKSTAFNFSLDSVSPARGLADKTIATQYPLDLNGNNRLEDGEPDVGAYEWQPTK
;
A
#
# COMPACT_ATOMS: atom_id res chain seq x y z
N MET A 1 13.02 46.64 -6.89
CA MET A 1 13.50 47.87 -7.57
C MET A 1 14.70 47.47 -8.43
N TRP A 2 14.42 47.08 -9.69
CA TRP A 2 15.33 47.12 -10.84
C TRP A 2 14.49 46.93 -12.08
N LEU A 3 14.36 47.98 -12.85
CA LEU A 3 13.70 48.12 -14.13
C LEU A 3 14.56 47.48 -15.23
N TYR A 4 13.95 46.66 -16.10
CA TYR A 4 14.55 46.32 -17.39
C TYR A 4 13.70 46.95 -18.51
N ARG A 5 14.25 47.97 -19.15
CA ARG A 5 13.78 48.54 -20.41
C ARG A 5 14.18 47.61 -21.54
N SER A 6 13.24 47.14 -22.35
CA SER A 6 13.52 46.60 -23.66
C SER A 6 13.12 47.60 -24.76
N THR A 7 14.09 47.94 -25.54
CA THR A 7 14.01 48.85 -26.70
C THR A 7 13.29 48.16 -27.84
N CYS A 8 12.25 48.82 -28.33
CA CYS A 8 11.54 48.50 -29.57
C CYS A 8 12.39 48.95 -30.78
N LYS A 9 12.86 48.03 -31.61
CA LYS A 9 13.37 48.36 -32.96
C LYS A 9 12.27 48.18 -33.98
N SER A 10 11.88 49.27 -34.60
CA SER A 10 11.01 49.30 -35.76
C SER A 10 11.71 48.70 -36.97
N PHE A 11 11.17 47.64 -37.57
CA PHE A 11 11.50 47.17 -38.89
C PHE A 11 10.47 47.70 -39.87
N SER A 12 10.87 48.66 -40.71
CA SER A 12 10.13 49.08 -41.89
C SER A 12 10.37 48.06 -43.02
N THR A 13 9.37 47.24 -43.29
CA THR A 13 9.38 46.37 -44.48
C THR A 13 8.66 47.06 -45.62
N VAL A 14 9.39 47.29 -46.71
CA VAL A 14 8.91 47.79 -47.96
C VAL A 14 7.94 46.78 -48.58
N MET A 15 6.66 47.13 -48.72
CA MET A 15 5.68 46.35 -49.47
C MET A 15 5.85 46.56 -50.95
N THR A 16 6.22 45.53 -51.68
CA THR A 16 6.05 45.45 -53.13
C THR A 16 4.59 45.17 -53.50
N PRO A 17 4.02 45.72 -54.53
CA PRO A 17 2.63 45.49 -54.88
C PRO A 17 2.45 44.16 -55.60
N THR A 18 1.86 43.17 -54.89
CA THR A 18 1.43 41.90 -55.50
C THR A 18 -0.07 41.91 -55.75
N SER A 19 -0.39 41.76 -57.01
CA SER A 19 -1.63 41.32 -57.72
C SER A 19 -2.95 41.47 -56.92
N LYS A 20 -3.81 42.35 -57.46
CA LYS A 20 -5.22 42.41 -57.09
C LYS A 20 -5.91 41.07 -57.39
N ILE A 21 -6.06 40.20 -56.38
CA ILE A 21 -6.99 39.07 -56.44
C ILE A 21 -8.40 39.70 -56.51
N ASN A 22 -9.09 39.47 -57.65
CA ASN A 22 -10.46 39.95 -57.79
C ASN A 22 -11.33 39.44 -56.67
N PHE A 23 -11.93 40.32 -55.88
CA PHE A 23 -12.82 40.05 -54.80
C PHE A 23 -13.94 39.05 -55.14
N SER A 24 -14.35 39.04 -56.39
CA SER A 24 -15.30 38.08 -56.99
C SER A 24 -14.76 36.64 -57.06
N VAL A 25 -13.44 36.45 -57.28
CA VAL A 25 -12.81 35.13 -57.30
C VAL A 25 -12.66 34.59 -55.87
N LEU A 26 -12.37 35.44 -54.87
CA LEU A 26 -12.32 35.08 -53.47
C LEU A 26 -13.70 34.66 -52.92
N LEU A 27 -14.76 35.40 -53.32
CA LEU A 27 -16.14 35.05 -52.97
C LEU A 27 -16.60 33.72 -53.61
N LEU A 28 -16.19 33.45 -54.86
CA LEU A 28 -16.45 32.17 -55.51
C LEU A 28 -15.72 30.99 -54.82
N PHE A 29 -14.48 31.19 -54.36
CA PHE A 29 -13.73 30.19 -53.60
C PHE A 29 -14.36 29.91 -52.22
N ILE A 30 -14.79 30.94 -51.48
CA ILE A 30 -15.48 30.82 -50.21
C ILE A 30 -16.85 30.14 -50.37
N SER A 31 -17.58 30.48 -51.42
CA SER A 31 -18.87 29.83 -51.77
C SER A 31 -18.68 28.35 -52.14
N MET A 32 -17.61 28.02 -52.87
CA MET A 32 -17.29 26.65 -53.26
C MET A 32 -16.86 25.79 -52.04
N ILE A 33 -16.10 26.35 -51.08
CA ILE A 33 -15.73 25.70 -49.81
C ILE A 33 -16.98 25.49 -48.92
N SER A 34 -17.93 26.44 -48.94
CA SER A 34 -19.19 26.31 -48.18
C SER A 34 -20.11 25.22 -48.72
N ILE A 35 -20.07 24.94 -50.02
CA ILE A 35 -20.90 23.91 -50.69
C ILE A 35 -20.31 22.51 -50.44
N PHE A 36 -18.97 22.36 -50.30
CA PHE A 36 -18.33 21.10 -49.97
C PHE A 36 -18.38 20.77 -48.48
N GLY A 37 -18.67 21.73 -47.60
CA GLY A 37 -18.77 21.56 -46.15
C GLY A 37 -20.13 21.03 -45.65
N MET A 38 -21.14 20.85 -46.50
CA MET A 38 -22.49 20.50 -46.07
C MET A 38 -22.93 19.06 -46.41
N THR A 39 -22.02 18.18 -46.78
CA THR A 39 -22.34 16.77 -47.02
C THR A 39 -21.68 15.85 -46.01
N SER A 40 -21.79 16.17 -44.74
CA SER A 40 -21.43 15.25 -43.67
C SER A 40 -22.66 14.90 -42.80
N CYS A 41 -23.68 14.35 -43.47
CA CYS A 41 -24.61 13.43 -42.84
C CYS A 41 -24.31 12.06 -43.44
N ASP A 42 -23.27 11.40 -42.95
CA ASP A 42 -23.12 9.96 -43.13
C ASP A 42 -24.29 9.31 -42.38
N ASN A 43 -25.28 8.83 -43.09
CA ASN A 43 -26.21 7.84 -42.56
C ASN A 43 -25.35 6.58 -42.33
N GLU A 44 -24.85 6.41 -41.11
CA GLU A 44 -24.13 5.18 -40.77
C GLU A 44 -25.03 3.98 -41.04
N ILE A 45 -24.60 3.10 -41.91
CA ILE A 45 -25.31 1.86 -42.23
C ILE A 45 -24.89 0.85 -41.17
N PHE A 46 -25.85 0.44 -40.34
CA PHE A 46 -25.62 -0.58 -39.35
C PHE A 46 -25.68 -1.97 -39.97
N SER A 47 -24.76 -2.85 -39.56
CA SER A 47 -24.85 -4.27 -39.92
C SER A 47 -26.06 -4.93 -39.24
N THR A 48 -26.72 -5.83 -39.96
CA THR A 48 -27.77 -6.71 -39.48
C THR A 48 -27.33 -8.19 -39.56
N ASP A 49 -26.08 -8.48 -39.98
CA ASP A 49 -25.57 -9.84 -40.08
C ASP A 49 -25.28 -10.39 -38.67
N PRO A 50 -25.88 -11.53 -38.26
CA PRO A 50 -25.59 -12.21 -36.98
C PRO A 50 -24.13 -12.63 -36.77
N LYS A 51 -23.32 -12.63 -37.85
CA LYS A 51 -21.87 -12.93 -37.77
C LYS A 51 -21.08 -11.73 -37.25
N ASP A 52 -21.59 -10.53 -37.47
CA ASP A 52 -20.96 -9.28 -36.97
C ASP A 52 -21.28 -9.12 -35.49
N LYS A 53 -20.32 -9.54 -34.65
CA LYS A 53 -20.43 -9.61 -33.19
C LYS A 53 -19.52 -8.61 -32.54
N LEU A 54 -19.76 -8.35 -31.26
CA LEU A 54 -18.87 -7.62 -30.40
C LEU A 54 -17.71 -8.50 -29.93
N GLU A 55 -16.53 -7.89 -29.75
CA GLU A 55 -15.44 -8.49 -28.99
C GLU A 55 -15.28 -7.76 -27.66
N PHE A 56 -14.79 -8.47 -26.66
CA PHE A 56 -14.67 -7.95 -25.29
C PHE A 56 -13.22 -8.05 -24.81
N SER A 57 -12.78 -7.08 -24.01
CA SER A 57 -11.46 -7.12 -23.37
C SER A 57 -11.31 -8.23 -22.34
N THR A 58 -12.43 -8.78 -21.85
CA THR A 58 -12.49 -9.91 -20.92
C THR A 58 -13.85 -10.62 -21.05
N ASP A 59 -13.90 -11.90 -20.76
CA ASP A 59 -15.12 -12.69 -20.65
C ASP A 59 -15.70 -12.67 -19.23
N THR A 60 -14.85 -12.34 -18.24
CA THR A 60 -15.22 -12.28 -16.82
C THR A 60 -14.60 -11.04 -16.19
N LEU A 61 -15.39 -10.28 -15.46
CA LEU A 61 -14.94 -9.18 -14.62
C LEU A 61 -15.08 -9.56 -13.16
N THR A 62 -13.95 -9.80 -12.51
CA THR A 62 -13.91 -10.14 -11.09
C THR A 62 -13.55 -8.90 -10.26
N PHE A 63 -14.35 -8.64 -9.24
CA PHE A 63 -14.03 -7.76 -8.14
C PHE A 63 -13.48 -8.60 -7.01
N ASP A 64 -12.44 -8.10 -6.36
CA ASP A 64 -11.95 -8.72 -5.12
C ASP A 64 -13.03 -8.62 -4.01
N THR A 65 -12.69 -8.93 -2.77
CA THR A 65 -13.61 -8.76 -1.66
C THR A 65 -14.02 -7.29 -1.51
N VAL A 66 -15.33 -7.05 -1.43
CA VAL A 66 -15.93 -5.73 -1.24
C VAL A 66 -16.69 -5.73 0.08
N PHE A 67 -16.51 -4.71 0.89
CA PHE A 67 -17.28 -4.57 2.12
C PHE A 67 -18.72 -4.22 1.81
N THR A 68 -19.65 -4.87 2.52
CA THR A 68 -21.08 -4.57 2.38
C THR A 68 -21.37 -3.12 2.73
N THR A 69 -22.38 -2.53 2.07
CA THR A 69 -22.78 -1.11 2.17
C THR A 69 -21.77 -0.09 1.66
N ILE A 70 -20.57 -0.52 1.23
CA ILE A 70 -19.53 0.35 0.67
C ILE A 70 -19.37 0.05 -0.81
N GLY A 71 -19.38 1.11 -1.62
CA GLY A 71 -19.16 0.97 -3.07
C GLY A 71 -17.75 0.48 -3.39
N SER A 72 -17.64 -0.40 -4.37
CA SER A 72 -16.33 -0.85 -4.90
C SER A 72 -15.61 0.27 -5.63
N ALA A 73 -14.30 0.08 -5.86
CA ALA A 73 -13.62 0.81 -6.94
C ALA A 73 -14.27 0.47 -8.29
N THR A 74 -14.42 1.48 -9.15
CA THR A 74 -14.97 1.30 -10.49
C THR A 74 -13.99 0.54 -11.38
N SER A 75 -14.48 -0.50 -12.05
CA SER A 75 -13.76 -1.26 -13.07
C SER A 75 -14.25 -0.90 -14.45
N LYS A 76 -13.40 -1.09 -15.47
CA LYS A 76 -13.76 -0.81 -16.87
C LYS A 76 -13.66 -2.06 -17.73
N ILE A 77 -14.56 -2.20 -18.67
CA ILE A 77 -14.55 -3.18 -19.74
C ILE A 77 -14.49 -2.41 -21.06
N LEU A 78 -13.67 -2.87 -21.99
CA LEU A 78 -13.66 -2.39 -23.39
C LEU A 78 -14.49 -3.33 -24.24
N ILE A 79 -15.34 -2.75 -25.06
CA ILE A 79 -16.14 -3.43 -26.06
C ILE A 79 -15.64 -2.95 -27.41
N TYR A 80 -15.37 -3.87 -28.29
CA TYR A 80 -14.84 -3.59 -29.62
C TYR A 80 -15.82 -3.97 -30.70
N ASN A 81 -16.03 -3.09 -31.66
CA ASN A 81 -16.56 -3.43 -32.97
C ASN A 81 -15.38 -3.59 -33.95
N ARG A 82 -14.96 -4.83 -34.21
CA ARG A 82 -13.91 -5.13 -35.18
C ARG A 82 -14.44 -5.29 -36.61
N ASN A 83 -15.76 -5.10 -36.80
CA ASN A 83 -16.39 -5.24 -38.10
C ASN A 83 -16.16 -3.97 -38.95
N LYS A 84 -16.32 -4.11 -40.28
CA LYS A 84 -16.15 -3.01 -41.23
C LYS A 84 -17.37 -2.08 -41.33
N THR A 85 -18.44 -2.40 -40.63
CA THR A 85 -19.70 -1.66 -40.56
C THR A 85 -20.02 -1.30 -39.10
N ALA A 86 -20.74 -0.23 -38.89
CA ALA A 86 -21.23 0.15 -37.57
C ALA A 86 -22.19 -0.91 -37.01
N LEU A 87 -22.20 -1.05 -35.72
CA LEU A 87 -23.12 -1.94 -34.97
C LEU A 87 -24.05 -1.10 -34.12
N ASN A 88 -25.34 -1.47 -34.13
CA ASN A 88 -26.31 -1.01 -33.15
C ASN A 88 -26.52 -2.15 -32.12
N ILE A 89 -26.11 -1.89 -30.87
CA ILE A 89 -26.40 -2.81 -29.76
C ILE A 89 -27.81 -2.49 -29.29
N SER A 90 -28.74 -3.37 -29.64
CA SER A 90 -30.16 -3.17 -29.30
C SER A 90 -30.45 -3.22 -27.81
N TYR A 91 -29.57 -3.89 -27.03
CA TYR A 91 -29.70 -3.97 -25.58
C TYR A 91 -28.32 -4.18 -24.92
N ILE A 92 -28.05 -3.41 -23.86
CA ILE A 92 -26.98 -3.64 -22.88
C ILE A 92 -27.61 -3.58 -21.49
N GLY A 93 -27.38 -4.59 -20.66
CA GLY A 93 -27.89 -4.54 -19.29
C GLY A 93 -27.36 -5.62 -18.37
N VAL A 94 -27.45 -5.38 -17.09
CA VAL A 94 -27.14 -6.38 -16.06
C VAL A 94 -28.32 -7.33 -15.93
N ALA A 95 -28.11 -8.65 -15.92
CA ALA A 95 -29.18 -9.63 -15.94
C ALA A 95 -30.12 -9.51 -14.73
N GLY A 96 -29.61 -9.21 -13.54
CA GLY A 96 -30.40 -8.94 -12.34
C GLY A 96 -31.09 -7.57 -12.33
N GLY A 97 -30.89 -6.73 -13.35
CA GLY A 97 -31.48 -5.41 -13.51
C GLY A 97 -31.29 -4.51 -12.30
N LYS A 98 -32.34 -3.86 -11.84
CA LYS A 98 -32.34 -2.96 -10.67
C LYS A 98 -31.98 -3.68 -9.36
N GLY A 99 -32.31 -4.98 -9.24
CA GLY A 99 -32.00 -5.79 -8.05
C GLY A 99 -30.58 -6.28 -7.94
N SER A 100 -29.78 -6.11 -9.00
CA SER A 100 -28.36 -6.50 -8.98
C SER A 100 -27.55 -5.65 -8.00
N SER A 101 -26.50 -6.24 -7.41
CA SER A 101 -25.48 -5.48 -6.68
C SER A 101 -24.57 -4.66 -7.61
N PHE A 102 -24.50 -5.04 -8.90
CA PHE A 102 -23.68 -4.37 -9.90
C PHE A 102 -24.42 -3.17 -10.51
N ARG A 103 -23.67 -2.13 -10.84
CA ARG A 103 -24.14 -0.93 -11.55
C ARG A 103 -23.24 -0.65 -12.71
N ILE A 104 -23.83 -0.29 -13.85
CA ILE A 104 -23.08 0.00 -15.08
C ILE A 104 -23.28 1.44 -15.52
N ASN A 105 -22.22 1.98 -16.09
CA ASN A 105 -22.21 3.24 -16.82
C ASN A 105 -21.75 2.95 -18.24
N VAL A 106 -22.60 3.25 -19.20
CA VAL A 106 -22.34 3.03 -20.62
C VAL A 106 -22.10 4.38 -21.29
N ASP A 107 -20.89 4.59 -21.81
CA ASP A 107 -20.47 5.81 -22.51
C ASP A 107 -20.80 7.11 -21.71
N GLY A 108 -20.50 7.11 -20.41
CA GLY A 108 -20.76 8.24 -19.52
C GLY A 108 -22.19 8.34 -18.98
N SER A 109 -23.12 7.53 -19.47
CA SER A 109 -24.53 7.55 -19.08
C SER A 109 -24.82 6.55 -17.97
N LEU A 110 -25.66 6.95 -17.02
CA LEU A 110 -26.19 6.10 -15.94
C LEU A 110 -27.68 5.86 -16.15
N ASN A 111 -28.17 4.67 -15.83
CA ASN A 111 -29.59 4.32 -15.86
C ASN A 111 -29.96 3.54 -14.60
N GLU A 112 -31.01 3.98 -13.91
CA GLU A 112 -31.46 3.36 -12.64
C GLU A 112 -31.89 1.88 -12.79
N ASN A 113 -32.32 1.48 -13.99
CA ASN A 113 -32.72 0.10 -14.29
C ASN A 113 -31.52 -0.78 -14.72
N ASN A 114 -30.28 -0.23 -14.79
CA ASN A 114 -29.10 -0.93 -15.32
C ASN A 114 -29.30 -1.44 -16.76
N GLN A 115 -30.00 -0.69 -17.61
CA GLN A 115 -30.34 -1.09 -18.97
C GLN A 115 -30.17 0.08 -19.92
N PHE A 116 -29.67 -0.20 -21.11
CA PHE A 116 -29.45 0.75 -22.19
C PHE A 116 -29.89 0.10 -23.50
N GLU A 117 -30.45 0.90 -24.40
CA GLU A 117 -30.93 0.44 -25.68
C GLU A 117 -30.36 1.32 -26.82
N ASN A 118 -30.21 0.70 -27.97
CA ASN A 118 -29.78 1.40 -29.21
C ASN A 118 -28.45 2.15 -29.05
N ILE A 119 -27.46 1.47 -28.53
CA ILE A 119 -26.09 2.00 -28.36
C ILE A 119 -25.28 1.68 -29.61
N GLU A 120 -24.75 2.72 -30.25
CA GLU A 120 -24.03 2.63 -31.50
C GLU A 120 -22.52 2.53 -31.28
N ILE A 121 -21.85 1.63 -32.01
CA ILE A 121 -20.38 1.57 -32.08
C ILE A 121 -19.97 1.59 -33.55
N ARG A 122 -19.17 2.58 -33.93
CA ARG A 122 -18.68 2.73 -35.30
C ARG A 122 -17.82 1.54 -35.73
N ALA A 123 -17.63 1.43 -37.07
CA ALA A 123 -16.73 0.42 -37.61
C ALA A 123 -15.29 0.57 -37.09
N ASN A 124 -14.67 -0.53 -36.69
CA ASN A 124 -13.31 -0.57 -36.10
C ASN A 124 -13.09 0.34 -34.88
N ASP A 125 -14.14 0.61 -34.12
CA ASP A 125 -14.11 1.46 -32.91
C ASP A 125 -14.33 0.65 -31.64
N SER A 126 -14.20 1.30 -30.49
CA SER A 126 -14.41 0.69 -29.17
C SER A 126 -15.05 1.69 -28.20
N MET A 127 -15.76 1.18 -27.21
CA MET A 127 -16.33 1.96 -26.12
C MET A 127 -16.00 1.36 -24.76
N TYR A 128 -16.09 2.17 -23.71
CA TYR A 128 -15.94 1.75 -22.33
C TYR A 128 -17.29 1.52 -21.68
N ILE A 129 -17.37 0.43 -20.92
CA ILE A 129 -18.41 0.27 -19.89
C ILE A 129 -17.70 0.28 -18.55
N PHE A 130 -18.13 1.17 -17.66
CA PHE A 130 -17.70 1.19 -16.29
C PHE A 130 -18.66 0.36 -15.45
N VAL A 131 -18.10 -0.47 -14.58
CA VAL A 131 -18.85 -1.33 -13.67
C VAL A 131 -18.40 -1.04 -12.24
N ALA A 132 -19.36 -0.80 -11.36
CA ALA A 132 -19.17 -0.70 -9.91
C ALA A 132 -20.17 -1.63 -9.22
N LEU A 133 -19.92 -1.98 -7.97
CA LEU A 133 -20.89 -2.71 -7.18
C LEU A 133 -21.01 -2.16 -5.77
N THR A 134 -22.19 -2.34 -5.19
CA THR A 134 -22.45 -2.16 -3.76
C THR A 134 -23.22 -3.38 -3.30
N VAL A 135 -22.70 -4.05 -2.28
CA VAL A 135 -23.26 -5.27 -1.75
C VAL A 135 -24.10 -4.93 -0.52
N ASP A 136 -25.32 -5.42 -0.46
CA ASP A 136 -26.13 -5.35 0.75
C ASP A 136 -25.58 -6.27 1.84
N PRO A 137 -25.86 -6.02 3.14
CA PRO A 137 -25.48 -6.92 4.23
C PRO A 137 -25.92 -8.35 3.94
N THR A 138 -25.02 -9.30 4.16
CA THR A 138 -25.24 -10.72 3.86
C THR A 138 -25.66 -11.51 5.10
N ASP A 139 -25.53 -10.90 6.30
CA ASP A 139 -25.68 -11.53 7.61
C ASP A 139 -24.76 -12.75 7.82
N SER A 140 -23.67 -12.80 7.04
CA SER A 140 -22.66 -13.84 7.09
C SER A 140 -21.36 -13.35 7.76
N ASN A 141 -20.70 -14.23 8.49
CA ASN A 141 -19.38 -13.95 9.07
C ASN A 141 -18.24 -14.18 8.07
N SER A 142 -18.51 -14.92 7.02
CA SER A 142 -17.57 -15.22 5.93
C SER A 142 -17.96 -14.49 4.65
N PRO A 143 -17.00 -14.21 3.75
CA PRO A 143 -17.33 -13.63 2.46
C PRO A 143 -18.32 -14.48 1.68
N VAL A 144 -19.32 -13.83 1.08
CA VAL A 144 -20.37 -14.46 0.25
C VAL A 144 -20.07 -14.17 -1.21
N PHE A 145 -20.07 -15.21 -2.04
CA PHE A 145 -19.88 -15.06 -3.48
C PHE A 145 -21.11 -14.45 -4.13
N ILE A 146 -20.89 -13.42 -4.95
CA ILE A 146 -21.92 -12.66 -5.66
C ILE A 146 -21.62 -12.72 -7.14
N GLN A 147 -22.62 -13.12 -7.93
CA GLN A 147 -22.48 -13.33 -9.35
C GLN A 147 -23.64 -12.70 -10.11
N ASP A 148 -23.36 -12.13 -11.28
CA ASP A 148 -24.34 -11.64 -12.24
C ASP A 148 -23.72 -11.67 -13.65
N SER A 149 -24.44 -11.19 -14.66
CA SER A 149 -23.97 -11.12 -16.04
C SER A 149 -24.29 -9.78 -16.66
N LEU A 150 -23.32 -9.20 -17.36
CA LEU A 150 -23.57 -8.08 -18.28
C LEU A 150 -23.93 -8.66 -19.64
N VAL A 151 -25.15 -8.39 -20.08
CA VAL A 151 -25.76 -8.98 -21.29
C VAL A 151 -25.79 -7.95 -22.41
N PHE A 152 -25.48 -8.40 -23.61
CA PHE A 152 -25.52 -7.65 -24.85
C PHE A 152 -26.42 -8.37 -25.87
N LEU A 153 -27.21 -7.60 -26.62
CA LEU A 153 -27.95 -8.10 -27.77
C LEU A 153 -27.59 -7.27 -28.99
N THR A 154 -26.93 -7.89 -29.96
CA THR A 154 -26.49 -7.26 -31.20
C THR A 154 -26.83 -8.15 -32.38
N ASN A 155 -27.50 -7.62 -33.41
CA ASN A 155 -27.90 -8.39 -34.60
C ASN A 155 -28.67 -9.68 -34.27
N GLY A 156 -29.50 -9.68 -33.22
CA GLY A 156 -30.21 -10.85 -32.72
C GLY A 156 -29.37 -11.86 -31.95
N VAL A 157 -28.05 -11.62 -31.78
CA VAL A 157 -27.13 -12.50 -31.05
C VAL A 157 -26.94 -12.01 -29.63
N LYS A 158 -27.18 -12.89 -28.67
CA LYS A 158 -26.93 -12.63 -27.26
C LYS A 158 -25.49 -13.00 -26.91
N GLN A 159 -24.77 -12.05 -26.31
CA GLN A 159 -23.44 -12.25 -25.71
C GLN A 159 -23.46 -11.80 -24.25
N ASN A 160 -22.57 -12.29 -23.42
CA ASN A 160 -22.48 -11.89 -22.01
C ASN A 160 -21.04 -11.87 -21.50
N ILE A 161 -20.81 -11.03 -20.49
CA ILE A 161 -19.62 -11.00 -19.66
C ILE A 161 -20.05 -11.37 -18.25
N GLN A 162 -19.33 -12.30 -17.61
CA GLN A 162 -19.59 -12.70 -16.25
C GLN A 162 -19.12 -11.61 -15.28
N LEU A 163 -19.93 -11.29 -14.26
CA LEU A 163 -19.60 -10.37 -13.18
C LEU A 163 -19.52 -11.14 -11.87
N GLU A 164 -18.39 -11.01 -11.16
CA GLU A 164 -18.11 -11.78 -9.94
C GLU A 164 -17.52 -10.90 -8.84
N ALA A 165 -17.91 -11.16 -7.60
CA ALA A 165 -17.39 -10.49 -6.41
C ALA A 165 -17.56 -11.34 -5.15
N PHE A 166 -16.85 -10.95 -4.06
CA PHE A 166 -17.10 -11.47 -2.72
C PHE A 166 -17.57 -10.33 -1.82
N GLY A 167 -18.79 -10.41 -1.28
CA GLY A 167 -19.32 -9.48 -0.29
C GLY A 167 -18.89 -9.88 1.13
N GLN A 168 -18.29 -9.00 1.90
CA GLN A 168 -17.87 -9.24 3.27
C GLN A 168 -18.55 -8.28 4.23
N ASP A 169 -19.30 -8.81 5.15
CA ASP A 169 -19.83 -8.04 6.28
C ASP A 169 -18.71 -7.62 7.23
N MET A 170 -18.90 -6.47 7.86
CA MET A 170 -17.94 -5.88 8.77
C MET A 170 -18.63 -5.18 9.94
N GLU A 171 -17.88 -4.92 10.99
CA GLU A 171 -18.29 -4.04 12.08
C GLU A 171 -17.67 -2.65 11.87
N VAL A 172 -18.51 -1.61 11.78
CA VAL A 172 -18.07 -0.24 11.51
C VAL A 172 -17.81 0.51 12.82
N LEU A 173 -16.58 0.94 13.03
CA LEU A 173 -16.15 1.75 14.17
C LEU A 173 -15.91 3.20 13.70
N LYS A 174 -16.90 4.07 13.87
CA LYS A 174 -16.81 5.47 13.42
C LYS A 174 -16.56 6.40 14.61
N ASN A 175 -15.37 7.02 14.64
CA ASN A 175 -14.92 7.88 15.74
C ASN A 175 -15.24 7.26 17.11
N LYS A 176 -14.88 5.97 17.25
CA LYS A 176 -15.23 5.19 18.44
C LYS A 176 -14.29 5.51 19.58
N TYR A 177 -14.86 5.91 20.73
CA TYR A 177 -14.15 6.13 21.98
C TYR A 177 -14.44 4.99 22.95
N ILE A 178 -13.39 4.27 23.39
CA ILE A 178 -13.49 3.12 24.29
C ILE A 178 -13.18 3.59 25.71
N VAL A 179 -14.20 3.60 26.57
CA VAL A 179 -14.17 4.09 27.95
C VAL A 179 -14.14 2.96 28.98
N ASN A 180 -14.18 1.70 28.57
CA ASN A 180 -14.09 0.51 29.41
C ASN A 180 -13.11 -0.48 28.81
N ASP A 181 -12.58 -1.38 29.62
CA ASP A 181 -11.82 -2.52 29.12
C ASP A 181 -12.67 -3.29 28.11
N THR A 182 -12.13 -3.46 26.91
CA THR A 182 -12.87 -3.97 25.76
C THR A 182 -12.08 -5.06 25.04
N VAL A 183 -12.77 -6.11 24.66
CA VAL A 183 -12.21 -7.18 23.81
C VAL A 183 -12.89 -7.13 22.45
N LEU A 184 -12.11 -6.99 21.38
CA LEU A 184 -12.59 -7.10 20.00
C LEU A 184 -12.28 -8.51 19.48
N THR A 185 -13.32 -9.14 18.93
CA THR A 185 -13.30 -10.55 18.51
C THR A 185 -12.96 -10.71 17.03
N THR A 186 -12.96 -11.94 16.53
CA THR A 186 -12.64 -12.27 15.13
C THR A 186 -13.86 -12.58 14.26
N ILE A 187 -15.07 -12.40 14.80
CA ILE A 187 -16.32 -12.83 14.13
C ILE A 187 -16.47 -12.12 12.79
N LYS A 188 -16.31 -10.80 12.78
CA LYS A 188 -16.32 -9.98 11.57
C LYS A 188 -15.09 -9.07 11.56
N PRO A 189 -14.56 -8.67 10.40
CA PRO A 189 -13.53 -7.64 10.33
C PRO A 189 -14.08 -6.29 10.79
N TYR A 190 -13.19 -5.44 11.28
CA TYR A 190 -13.50 -4.08 11.73
C TYR A 190 -13.10 -3.08 10.66
N LEU A 191 -14.02 -2.16 10.33
CA LEU A 191 -13.74 -1.01 9.48
C LEU A 191 -13.76 0.27 10.32
N VAL A 192 -12.63 0.94 10.37
CA VAL A 192 -12.43 2.13 11.22
C VAL A 192 -12.51 3.39 10.36
N TYR A 193 -13.48 4.25 10.65
CA TYR A 193 -13.59 5.60 10.12
C TYR A 193 -13.22 6.64 11.18
N GLY A 194 -12.28 7.54 10.85
CA GLY A 194 -11.76 8.51 11.80
C GLY A 194 -10.92 7.81 12.87
N ASN A 195 -11.13 8.10 14.14
CA ASN A 195 -10.30 7.57 15.21
C ASN A 195 -10.99 6.45 16.01
N LEU A 196 -10.26 5.37 16.24
CA LEU A 196 -10.54 4.41 17.31
C LEU A 196 -9.66 4.80 18.49
N THR A 197 -10.27 5.36 19.54
CA THR A 197 -9.54 5.94 20.67
C THR A 197 -9.79 5.12 21.94
N ILE A 198 -8.73 4.77 22.66
CA ILE A 198 -8.78 4.07 23.95
C ILE A 198 -8.45 5.06 25.05
N ASP A 199 -9.36 5.17 26.01
CA ASP A 199 -9.26 6.09 27.14
C ASP A 199 -8.11 5.70 28.10
N THR A 200 -7.68 6.68 28.89
CA THR A 200 -6.63 6.52 29.90
C THR A 200 -6.96 5.38 30.87
N ALA A 201 -5.97 4.57 31.19
CA ALA A 201 -6.06 3.41 32.08
C ALA A 201 -7.05 2.32 31.63
N LYS A 202 -7.53 2.35 30.39
CA LYS A 202 -8.36 1.28 29.80
C LYS A 202 -7.52 0.39 28.92
N THR A 203 -7.97 -0.83 28.76
CA THR A 203 -7.30 -1.83 27.93
C THR A 203 -8.17 -2.21 26.75
N LEU A 204 -7.61 -2.07 25.55
CA LEU A 204 -8.13 -2.70 24.34
C LEU A 204 -7.40 -4.02 24.12
N THR A 205 -8.15 -5.12 24.07
CA THR A 205 -7.62 -6.43 23.72
C THR A 205 -8.15 -6.86 22.35
N LEU A 206 -7.23 -7.23 21.44
CA LEU A 206 -7.55 -7.76 20.13
C LEU A 206 -7.29 -9.26 20.14
N GLN A 207 -8.28 -10.05 19.77
CA GLN A 207 -8.14 -11.52 19.72
C GLN A 207 -7.30 -11.97 18.50
N PRO A 208 -6.61 -13.14 18.59
CA PRO A 208 -5.90 -13.73 17.45
C PRO A 208 -6.76 -13.80 16.19
N GLY A 209 -6.22 -13.42 15.04
CA GLY A 209 -6.94 -13.43 13.76
C GLY A 209 -7.82 -12.19 13.49
N SER A 210 -7.90 -11.22 14.42
CA SER A 210 -8.67 -9.99 14.21
C SER A 210 -8.12 -9.19 13.01
N LYS A 211 -9.02 -8.65 12.19
CA LYS A 211 -8.69 -7.87 10.99
C LYS A 211 -9.25 -6.46 11.11
N PHE A 212 -8.36 -5.47 11.05
CA PHE A 212 -8.69 -4.05 11.09
C PHE A 212 -8.35 -3.40 9.75
N TYR A 213 -9.36 -2.78 9.17
CA TYR A 213 -9.26 -2.00 7.95
C TYR A 213 -9.53 -0.54 8.30
N PHE A 214 -8.59 0.31 7.96
CA PHE A 214 -8.66 1.73 8.31
C PHE A 214 -8.94 2.54 7.05
N HIS A 215 -9.97 3.38 7.12
CA HIS A 215 -10.28 4.33 6.07
C HIS A 215 -9.22 5.46 6.04
N ASN A 216 -9.19 6.22 4.95
CA ASN A 216 -8.25 7.33 4.78
C ASN A 216 -8.23 8.25 6.02
N ASN A 217 -7.03 8.55 6.54
CA ASN A 217 -6.75 9.31 7.76
C ASN A 217 -7.31 8.72 9.07
N ALA A 218 -7.82 7.51 9.07
CA ALA A 218 -8.24 6.84 10.30
C ALA A 218 -7.02 6.41 11.14
N ASN A 219 -7.15 6.46 12.47
CA ASN A 219 -6.07 6.14 13.41
C ASN A 219 -6.54 5.23 14.54
N LEU A 220 -5.62 4.43 15.07
CA LEU A 220 -5.74 3.83 16.38
C LEU A 220 -4.97 4.68 17.40
N ILE A 221 -5.67 5.32 18.32
CA ILE A 221 -5.07 6.21 19.34
C ILE A 221 -5.27 5.59 20.72
N VAL A 222 -4.19 5.33 21.43
CA VAL A 222 -4.22 4.61 22.72
C VAL A 222 -3.62 5.48 23.81
N TYR A 223 -4.46 5.99 24.70
CA TYR A 223 -4.05 6.66 25.93
C TYR A 223 -3.95 5.68 27.12
N GLY A 224 -4.52 4.49 27.00
CA GLY A 224 -4.47 3.38 27.96
C GLY A 224 -3.50 2.29 27.55
N ASN A 225 -3.98 1.03 27.49
CA ASN A 225 -3.19 -0.14 27.13
C ASN A 225 -3.71 -0.80 25.86
N LEU A 226 -2.80 -1.36 25.08
CA LEU A 226 -3.12 -2.19 23.91
C LEU A 226 -2.53 -3.58 24.10
N ARG A 227 -3.37 -4.60 23.97
CA ARG A 227 -2.98 -6.00 23.88
C ARG A 227 -3.46 -6.56 22.55
N ALA A 228 -2.54 -6.74 21.62
CA ALA A 228 -2.80 -7.30 20.30
C ALA A 228 -1.96 -8.58 20.18
N GLU A 229 -2.49 -9.68 20.65
CA GLU A 229 -1.76 -10.95 20.76
C GLU A 229 -2.33 -11.99 19.79
N GLY A 230 -1.85 -11.95 18.54
CA GLY A 230 -2.10 -12.96 17.52
C GLY A 230 -1.27 -14.23 17.72
N THR A 231 -1.38 -15.17 16.77
CA THR A 231 -0.54 -16.36 16.65
C THR A 231 0.03 -16.45 15.24
N LEU A 232 0.98 -17.36 15.01
CA LEU A 232 1.53 -17.59 13.68
C LEU A 232 0.43 -17.91 12.65
N ASP A 233 -0.52 -18.79 13.01
CA ASP A 233 -1.63 -19.20 12.13
C ASP A 233 -2.77 -18.18 12.09
N GLN A 234 -2.90 -17.36 13.11
CA GLN A 234 -3.96 -16.35 13.25
C GLN A 234 -3.36 -14.98 13.61
N PRO A 235 -2.59 -14.37 12.71
CA PRO A 235 -2.02 -13.05 12.95
C PRO A 235 -3.12 -11.97 12.98
N ILE A 236 -2.88 -10.92 13.76
CA ILE A 236 -3.72 -9.73 13.72
C ILE A 236 -3.29 -8.85 12.55
N THR A 237 -4.25 -8.40 11.76
CA THR A 237 -3.97 -7.59 10.57
C THR A 237 -4.48 -6.16 10.77
N MET A 238 -3.63 -5.16 10.44
CA MET A 238 -3.97 -3.73 10.42
C MET A 238 -3.49 -3.12 9.10
N ARG A 239 -4.43 -2.62 8.26
CA ARG A 239 -4.09 -2.06 6.94
C ARG A 239 -5.15 -1.07 6.46
N GLY A 240 -4.89 -0.40 5.34
CA GLY A 240 -5.93 0.38 4.64
C GLY A 240 -7.10 -0.48 4.15
N ASP A 241 -8.26 0.16 3.99
CA ASP A 241 -9.54 -0.48 3.65
C ASP A 241 -9.68 -0.83 2.16
N ARG A 242 -8.74 -0.41 1.29
CA ARG A 242 -8.72 -0.78 -0.12
C ARG A 242 -8.28 -2.23 -0.27
N LEU A 243 -9.22 -3.11 -0.66
CA LEU A 243 -8.97 -4.54 -0.89
C LEU A 243 -8.76 -4.89 -2.37
N ASP A 244 -9.03 -3.95 -3.26
CA ASP A 244 -8.84 -4.09 -4.70
C ASP A 244 -7.35 -4.23 -5.06
N LYS A 245 -7.11 -4.62 -6.31
CA LYS A 245 -5.77 -4.72 -6.88
C LYS A 245 -5.49 -3.53 -7.78
N LEU A 246 -4.24 -3.10 -7.80
CA LEU A 246 -3.72 -2.19 -8.82
C LEU A 246 -3.74 -2.91 -10.16
N LYS A 247 -4.32 -2.27 -11.18
CA LYS A 247 -4.51 -2.85 -12.51
C LYS A 247 -3.29 -2.60 -13.40
N PHE A 248 -2.22 -3.34 -13.15
CA PHE A 248 -1.08 -3.48 -14.05
C PHE A 248 -1.17 -4.80 -14.82
N ALA A 249 -0.20 -5.07 -15.69
CA ALA A 249 -0.10 -6.35 -16.40
C ALA A 249 -0.12 -7.55 -15.43
N THR A 250 0.55 -7.42 -14.27
CA THR A 250 0.40 -8.29 -13.11
C THR A 250 -0.30 -7.53 -12.00
N PRO A 251 -1.52 -7.92 -11.59
CA PRO A 251 -2.25 -7.21 -10.56
C PRO A 251 -1.61 -7.40 -9.17
N PHE A 252 -1.33 -6.29 -8.48
CA PHE A 252 -0.84 -6.31 -7.09
C PHE A 252 -1.91 -5.79 -6.12
N PRO A 253 -1.96 -6.32 -4.89
CA PRO A 253 -2.86 -5.83 -3.85
C PRO A 253 -2.63 -4.34 -3.55
N TYR A 254 -3.70 -3.58 -3.34
CA TYR A 254 -3.61 -2.13 -3.11
C TYR A 254 -2.82 -1.77 -1.84
N ASN A 255 -2.67 -2.69 -0.87
CA ASN A 255 -1.84 -2.48 0.32
C ASN A 255 -0.32 -2.37 0.04
N THR A 256 0.11 -2.52 -1.20
CA THR A 256 1.46 -2.15 -1.65
C THR A 256 1.66 -0.64 -1.76
N VAL A 257 0.58 0.14 -1.79
CA VAL A 257 0.60 1.61 -1.74
C VAL A 257 0.60 2.05 -0.28
N SER A 258 1.57 2.84 0.14
CA SER A 258 1.65 3.41 1.48
C SER A 258 0.77 4.66 1.64
N GLY A 259 0.52 5.10 2.88
CA GLY A 259 -0.21 6.33 3.17
C GLY A 259 -1.74 6.23 3.03
N GLN A 260 -2.32 5.03 3.18
CA GLN A 260 -3.76 4.82 3.08
C GLN A 260 -4.51 5.16 4.37
N TRP A 261 -3.85 5.11 5.53
CA TRP A 261 -4.41 5.40 6.85
C TRP A 261 -3.36 6.04 7.76
N GLY A 262 -3.75 6.61 8.88
CA GLY A 262 -2.85 7.38 9.72
C GLY A 262 -1.79 6.54 10.39
N GLY A 263 -2.18 5.61 11.25
CA GLY A 263 -1.25 4.77 12.02
C GLY A 263 -1.73 4.42 13.41
N VAL A 264 -0.82 3.80 14.18
CA VAL A 264 -1.03 3.46 15.59
C VAL A 264 -0.26 4.44 16.47
N TYR A 265 -0.99 5.17 17.33
CA TYR A 265 -0.45 6.17 18.23
C TYR A 265 -0.62 5.70 19.68
N LEU A 266 0.49 5.33 20.31
CA LEU A 266 0.55 4.93 21.70
C LEU A 266 1.04 6.15 22.49
N LEU A 267 0.10 6.84 23.08
CA LEU A 267 0.33 8.16 23.65
C LEU A 267 0.13 8.12 25.17
N TRP A 268 1.08 8.69 25.86
CA TRP A 268 0.92 9.16 27.23
C TRP A 268 0.71 8.11 28.37
N ASN A 269 1.27 8.39 29.56
CA ASN A 269 0.90 7.94 30.90
C ASN A 269 1.31 6.54 31.40
N GLY A 270 2.37 5.92 30.89
CA GLY A 270 2.91 4.72 31.52
C GLY A 270 2.08 3.46 31.25
N GLY A 271 1.43 3.42 30.07
CA GLY A 271 0.74 2.23 29.60
C GLY A 271 1.70 1.08 29.30
N LYS A 272 1.18 -0.13 29.35
CA LYS A 272 1.86 -1.33 28.86
C LYS A 272 1.19 -1.80 27.57
N HIS A 273 1.97 -1.86 26.49
CA HIS A 273 1.49 -2.31 25.19
C HIS A 273 2.19 -3.61 24.79
N VAL A 274 1.40 -4.56 24.31
CA VAL A 274 1.91 -5.86 23.84
C VAL A 274 1.36 -6.11 22.44
N LEU A 275 2.26 -6.29 21.47
CA LEU A 275 1.93 -6.69 20.10
C LEU A 275 2.65 -8.01 19.83
N LYS A 276 1.91 -9.06 19.49
CA LYS A 276 2.45 -10.35 19.10
C LYS A 276 1.78 -10.86 17.85
N HIS A 277 2.57 -11.33 16.86
CA HIS A 277 2.08 -11.72 15.54
C HIS A 277 1.11 -10.72 14.94
N VAL A 278 1.52 -9.44 14.90
CA VAL A 278 0.76 -8.35 14.29
C VAL A 278 1.39 -7.97 12.95
N ASN A 279 0.60 -8.04 11.90
CA ASN A 279 0.97 -7.58 10.56
C ASN A 279 0.30 -6.24 10.28
N MET A 280 1.09 -5.16 10.17
CA MET A 280 0.57 -3.83 9.85
C MET A 280 1.30 -3.22 8.66
N ASN A 281 0.55 -2.59 7.78
CA ASN A 281 1.12 -2.01 6.56
C ASN A 281 0.28 -0.87 5.98
N SER A 282 0.83 -0.22 4.98
CA SER A 282 0.19 0.75 4.09
C SER A 282 -0.32 2.04 4.73
N GLY A 283 0.06 2.37 5.96
CA GLY A 283 -0.29 3.63 6.61
C GLY A 283 0.75 4.75 6.42
N TYR A 284 0.53 5.86 7.12
CA TYR A 284 1.50 6.97 7.23
C TYR A 284 2.59 6.63 8.23
N VAL A 285 2.23 6.20 9.43
CA VAL A 285 3.14 5.82 10.51
C VAL A 285 2.74 4.44 11.01
N GLY A 286 3.69 3.51 11.13
CA GLY A 286 3.41 2.21 11.71
C GLY A 286 3.01 2.36 13.18
N ILE A 287 3.98 2.66 14.03
CA ILE A 287 3.76 2.91 15.45
C ILE A 287 4.47 4.20 15.85
N TYR A 288 3.72 5.13 16.42
CA TYR A 288 4.23 6.31 17.11
C TYR A 288 4.03 6.12 18.61
N PHE A 289 5.12 5.86 19.33
CA PHE A 289 5.14 5.62 20.77
C PHE A 289 5.80 6.82 21.46
N SER A 290 5.01 7.58 22.21
CA SER A 290 5.49 8.81 22.83
C SER A 290 5.02 8.95 24.28
N ASN A 291 5.92 9.44 25.12
CA ASN A 291 5.68 9.74 26.52
C ASN A 291 6.30 11.09 26.91
N ASP A 292 5.51 11.94 27.52
CA ASP A 292 5.96 13.26 28.02
C ASP A 292 6.24 13.26 29.54
N ASP A 293 5.84 12.20 30.27
CA ASP A 293 6.07 12.10 31.74
C ASP A 293 7.43 11.47 32.02
N LYS A 294 8.35 12.25 32.55
CA LYS A 294 9.71 11.82 32.91
C LYS A 294 9.74 10.75 34.01
N ASN A 295 8.70 10.69 34.84
CA ASN A 295 8.64 9.81 36.00
C ASN A 295 8.00 8.45 35.70
N LYS A 296 7.37 8.30 34.55
CA LYS A 296 6.72 7.08 34.10
C LYS A 296 7.25 6.71 32.73
N LEU A 297 7.91 5.57 32.63
CA LEU A 297 8.36 5.03 31.34
C LEU A 297 7.39 3.95 30.91
N PRO A 298 6.48 4.24 29.97
CA PRO A 298 5.60 3.24 29.40
C PRO A 298 6.42 2.18 28.67
N SER A 299 5.85 1.00 28.49
CA SER A 299 6.51 -0.09 27.78
C SER A 299 5.74 -0.54 26.54
N LEU A 300 6.51 -0.86 25.51
CA LEU A 300 6.04 -1.51 24.29
C LEU A 300 6.83 -2.80 24.08
N GLU A 301 6.13 -3.91 24.04
CA GLU A 301 6.67 -5.22 23.69
C GLU A 301 6.14 -5.63 22.32
N MET A 302 7.03 -5.93 21.38
CA MET A 302 6.70 -6.41 20.04
C MET A 302 7.40 -7.75 19.80
N PHE A 303 6.64 -8.78 19.49
CA PHE A 303 7.13 -10.11 19.20
C PHE A 303 6.54 -10.62 17.89
N ASP A 304 7.35 -11.17 17.01
CA ASP A 304 6.89 -11.83 15.80
C ASP A 304 6.00 -10.92 14.91
N CYS A 305 6.34 -9.63 14.82
CA CYS A 305 5.54 -8.65 14.10
C CYS A 305 6.12 -8.32 12.73
N ARG A 306 5.26 -7.87 11.81
CA ARG A 306 5.65 -7.25 10.54
C ARG A 306 5.06 -5.85 10.45
N VAL A 307 5.93 -4.84 10.33
CA VAL A 307 5.57 -3.42 10.21
C VAL A 307 6.21 -2.90 8.93
N HIS A 308 5.45 -2.83 7.85
CA HIS A 308 6.06 -2.57 6.55
C HIS A 308 5.24 -1.62 5.67
N ASN A 309 5.93 -1.00 4.70
CA ASN A 309 5.31 -0.16 3.67
C ASN A 309 4.52 1.03 4.25
N PHE A 310 5.16 1.80 5.14
CA PHE A 310 4.60 3.04 5.69
C PHE A 310 5.15 4.27 4.97
N LEU A 311 4.29 5.30 4.80
CA LEU A 311 4.67 6.49 4.05
C LEU A 311 5.80 7.28 4.74
N LEU A 312 5.84 7.33 6.06
CA LEU A 312 6.85 8.10 6.81
C LEU A 312 7.76 7.22 7.67
N TYR A 313 7.21 6.56 8.68
CA TYR A 313 7.97 5.84 9.71
C TYR A 313 7.40 4.45 9.98
N GLY A 314 8.28 3.50 10.31
CA GLY A 314 7.87 2.19 10.82
C GLY A 314 7.59 2.23 12.33
N LEU A 315 8.60 2.55 13.11
CA LEU A 315 8.53 2.70 14.57
C LEU A 315 9.22 4.00 15.00
N VAL A 316 8.47 4.86 15.67
CA VAL A 316 8.98 6.07 16.34
C VAL A 316 8.85 5.89 17.84
N VAL A 317 9.94 6.07 18.58
CA VAL A 317 9.95 6.04 20.05
C VAL A 317 10.44 7.38 20.59
N GLN A 318 9.59 8.00 21.41
CA GLN A 318 9.90 9.22 22.15
C GLN A 318 9.74 8.93 23.66
N ASN A 319 10.86 8.70 24.35
CA ASN A 319 10.88 8.46 25.80
C ASN A 319 10.04 7.27 26.28
N GLY A 320 10.47 6.05 25.94
CA GLY A 320 9.77 4.84 26.38
C GLY A 320 10.71 3.62 26.41
N ASN A 321 10.28 2.58 27.07
CA ASN A 321 10.98 1.30 27.06
C ASN A 321 10.40 0.41 25.97
N VAL A 322 11.23 -0.07 25.06
CA VAL A 322 10.79 -0.89 23.92
C VAL A 322 11.60 -2.17 23.87
N GLN A 323 10.89 -3.29 23.77
CA GLN A 323 11.45 -4.60 23.47
C GLN A 323 10.87 -5.09 22.14
N VAL A 324 11.73 -5.29 21.16
CA VAL A 324 11.33 -5.75 19.82
C VAL A 324 12.12 -7.01 19.51
N MET A 325 11.42 -8.11 19.32
CA MET A 325 12.05 -9.40 19.07
C MET A 325 11.45 -10.06 17.85
N ASN A 326 12.29 -10.71 17.08
CA ASN A 326 11.87 -11.52 15.94
C ASN A 326 10.92 -10.79 14.99
N THR A 327 11.20 -9.51 14.71
CA THR A 327 10.28 -8.59 14.04
C THR A 327 10.92 -8.00 12.80
N GLU A 328 10.12 -7.90 11.71
CA GLU A 328 10.46 -7.14 10.52
C GLU A 328 9.89 -5.72 10.61
N ILE A 329 10.75 -4.69 10.41
CA ILE A 329 10.33 -3.30 10.22
C ILE A 329 10.94 -2.82 8.91
N SER A 330 10.12 -2.63 7.88
CA SER A 330 10.65 -2.43 6.53
C SER A 330 9.92 -1.37 5.71
N ASN A 331 10.62 -0.83 4.73
CA ASN A 331 10.12 0.03 3.67
C ASN A 331 9.34 1.26 4.15
N THR A 332 10.06 2.35 4.35
CA THR A 332 9.51 3.67 4.71
C THR A 332 10.22 4.78 3.94
N SER A 333 9.56 5.90 3.68
CA SER A 333 10.22 7.03 3.01
C SER A 333 11.16 7.84 3.94
N SER A 334 11.04 7.64 5.26
CA SER A 334 11.91 8.27 6.24
C SER A 334 12.68 7.19 7.02
N TYR A 335 12.60 7.18 8.34
CA TYR A 335 13.26 6.19 9.17
C TYR A 335 12.35 4.98 9.38
N SER A 336 12.86 3.76 9.17
CA SER A 336 12.13 2.56 9.58
C SER A 336 12.05 2.48 11.11
N VAL A 337 13.13 2.86 11.81
CA VAL A 337 13.17 2.97 13.27
C VAL A 337 13.80 4.30 13.67
N TYR A 338 13.09 5.07 14.48
CA TYR A 338 13.56 6.30 15.10
C TYR A 338 13.46 6.22 16.61
N LEU A 339 14.58 6.36 17.32
CA LEU A 339 14.66 6.22 18.78
C LEU A 339 15.18 7.51 19.39
N ASN A 340 14.48 8.04 20.39
CA ASN A 340 14.88 9.22 21.16
C ASN A 340 14.52 9.09 22.64
N GLY A 341 15.50 8.78 23.47
CA GLY A 341 15.34 8.61 24.92
C GLY A 341 14.67 7.29 25.35
N GLY A 342 15.04 6.74 26.49
CA GLY A 342 14.52 5.50 27.06
C GLY A 342 15.41 4.27 26.83
N LYS A 343 14.85 3.09 27.04
CA LYS A 343 15.55 1.81 26.90
C LYS A 343 14.96 0.98 25.76
N HIS A 344 15.81 0.60 24.83
CA HIS A 344 15.40 -0.10 23.62
C HIS A 344 16.22 -1.37 23.43
N ASN A 345 15.55 -2.48 23.23
CA ASN A 345 16.17 -3.77 22.99
C ASN A 345 15.58 -4.41 21.74
N PHE A 346 16.43 -4.65 20.74
CA PHE A 346 16.09 -5.30 19.49
C PHE A 346 16.87 -6.61 19.39
N ILE A 347 16.17 -7.74 19.27
CA ILE A 347 16.76 -9.06 19.17
C ILE A 347 16.20 -9.80 17.97
N HIS A 348 17.05 -10.37 17.13
CA HIS A 348 16.64 -11.06 15.89
C HIS A 348 15.68 -10.25 15.01
N CYS A 349 15.95 -8.95 14.85
CA CYS A 349 15.11 -8.08 14.04
C CYS A 349 15.72 -7.83 12.65
N THR A 350 14.86 -7.79 11.64
CA THR A 350 15.21 -7.32 10.28
C THR A 350 14.67 -5.91 10.08
N ILE A 351 15.56 -4.92 10.01
CA ILE A 351 15.22 -3.53 9.69
C ILE A 351 15.77 -3.24 8.30
N ALA A 352 14.88 -3.28 7.30
CA ALA A 352 15.25 -3.25 5.88
C ALA A 352 14.51 -2.14 5.13
N ASN A 353 15.23 -1.16 4.58
CA ASN A 353 14.59 -0.05 3.91
C ASN A 353 15.02 0.11 2.44
N TYR A 354 14.28 -0.52 1.56
CA TYR A 354 14.42 -0.46 0.10
C TYR A 354 13.24 0.25 -0.58
N PHE A 355 12.57 1.15 0.14
CA PHE A 355 11.34 1.82 -0.31
C PHE A 355 11.48 2.53 -1.67
N ASN A 356 12.65 3.06 -1.99
CA ASN A 356 12.95 3.70 -3.29
C ASN A 356 13.12 2.70 -4.45
N ASN A 357 13.17 1.40 -4.18
CA ASN A 357 13.26 0.36 -5.21
C ASN A 357 11.88 -0.16 -5.64
N SER A 358 10.83 0.67 -5.48
CA SER A 358 9.48 0.36 -5.92
C SER A 358 9.09 1.25 -7.09
N ASN A 359 8.58 0.66 -8.17
CA ASN A 359 8.00 1.41 -9.29
C ASN A 359 6.49 1.64 -9.17
N VAL A 360 5.85 1.12 -8.11
CA VAL A 360 4.44 1.38 -7.80
C VAL A 360 4.24 2.77 -7.16
N GLN A 361 5.14 3.13 -6.26
CA GLN A 361 5.12 4.41 -5.58
C GLN A 361 6.56 4.93 -5.42
N PRO A 362 7.11 5.56 -6.45
CA PRO A 362 8.50 6.02 -6.45
C PRO A 362 8.66 7.27 -5.56
N LEU A 363 8.76 7.08 -4.27
CA LEU A 363 9.01 8.14 -3.29
C LEU A 363 10.47 8.17 -2.89
N SER A 364 11.05 9.36 -2.83
CA SER A 364 12.42 9.55 -2.37
C SER A 364 12.53 9.31 -0.87
N ARG A 365 13.57 8.62 -0.44
CA ARG A 365 13.95 8.47 0.98
C ARG A 365 14.83 9.61 1.49
N ASP A 366 15.19 10.60 0.68
CA ASP A 366 16.11 11.68 1.01
C ASP A 366 17.44 11.20 1.65
N LYS A 367 17.88 9.98 1.31
CA LYS A 367 19.08 9.31 1.86
C LYS A 367 19.05 9.12 3.40
N LYS A 368 17.87 9.18 4.02
CA LYS A 368 17.73 8.91 5.46
C LYS A 368 18.04 7.45 5.78
N PRO A 369 18.74 7.17 6.89
CA PRO A 369 19.06 5.80 7.29
C PRO A 369 17.81 5.03 7.72
N ALA A 370 17.85 3.70 7.66
CA ALA A 370 16.77 2.86 8.19
C ALA A 370 16.62 3.02 9.70
N VAL A 371 17.76 3.11 10.43
CA VAL A 371 17.77 3.32 11.88
C VAL A 371 18.43 4.66 12.23
N MET A 372 17.69 5.50 12.97
CA MET A 372 18.17 6.74 13.54
C MET A 372 18.05 6.70 15.06
N ILE A 373 19.16 6.83 15.77
CA ILE A 373 19.22 6.93 17.23
C ILE A 373 19.63 8.34 17.61
N MET A 374 18.79 9.01 18.38
CA MET A 374 19.00 10.37 18.85
C MET A 374 18.75 10.46 20.36
N ASN A 375 19.56 11.24 21.06
CA ASN A 375 19.32 11.60 22.47
C ASN A 375 19.37 13.12 22.58
N LEU A 376 18.30 13.77 22.11
CA LEU A 376 18.24 15.24 22.01
C LEU A 376 17.79 15.92 23.29
N ASN A 377 16.99 15.21 24.10
CA ASN A 377 16.38 15.74 25.30
C ASN A 377 16.92 14.98 26.50
N ARG A 378 17.58 15.61 27.43
CA ARG A 378 18.06 14.99 28.71
C ARG A 378 16.90 14.51 29.60
N ILE A 379 15.86 13.89 29.00
CA ILE A 379 14.70 13.46 29.78
C ILE A 379 15.01 12.20 30.57
N ALA A 380 15.77 11.28 29.97
CA ALA A 380 16.25 10.06 30.65
C ALA A 380 17.56 9.60 30.00
N PRO A 381 18.41 8.86 30.74
CA PRO A 381 19.52 8.11 30.12
C PRO A 381 18.97 7.22 29.02
N MET A 382 19.67 7.15 27.90
CA MET A 382 19.29 6.31 26.78
C MET A 382 20.13 5.05 26.71
N GLU A 383 19.47 3.92 26.64
CA GLU A 383 20.10 2.61 26.45
C GLU A 383 19.54 1.95 25.20
N THR A 384 20.41 1.48 24.30
CA THR A 384 19.97 0.73 23.13
C THR A 384 20.77 -0.55 22.95
N ALA A 385 20.12 -1.65 22.63
CA ALA A 385 20.76 -2.90 22.25
C ALA A 385 20.18 -3.39 20.92
N PHE A 386 21.05 -3.80 20.01
CA PHE A 386 20.72 -4.50 18.76
C PHE A 386 21.58 -5.77 18.72
N ILE A 387 20.95 -6.91 18.93
CA ILE A 387 21.62 -8.20 19.01
C ILE A 387 21.01 -9.16 18.00
N ASN A 388 21.82 -9.86 17.25
CA ASN A 388 21.39 -10.76 16.17
C ASN A 388 20.47 -10.05 15.13
N CYS A 389 20.74 -8.78 14.84
CA CYS A 389 19.88 -7.98 13.97
C CYS A 389 20.45 -7.79 12.56
N ILE A 390 19.58 -7.48 11.61
CA ILE A 390 19.95 -6.96 10.29
C ILE A 390 19.47 -5.51 10.18
N ILE A 391 20.38 -4.60 9.82
CA ILE A 391 20.09 -3.21 9.47
C ILE A 391 20.60 -2.96 8.06
N SER A 392 19.70 -2.86 7.08
CA SER A 392 20.07 -2.77 5.66
C SER A 392 19.07 -1.90 4.87
N GLY A 393 19.41 -1.59 3.62
CA GLY A 393 18.55 -0.79 2.74
C GLY A 393 19.27 -0.32 1.47
N GLY A 394 18.60 0.56 0.74
CA GLY A 394 19.09 1.11 -0.53
C GLY A 394 20.11 2.23 -0.41
N SER A 395 20.37 2.78 0.79
CA SER A 395 21.37 3.84 1.02
C SER A 395 22.70 3.24 1.46
N GLU A 396 23.79 3.98 1.29
CA GLU A 396 25.13 3.56 1.78
C GLU A 396 25.16 3.46 3.30
N ASN A 397 24.47 4.37 3.98
CA ASN A 397 24.38 4.44 5.43
C ASN A 397 22.97 4.16 5.88
N GLU A 398 22.71 3.00 6.43
CA GLU A 398 21.39 2.63 6.96
C GLU A 398 21.32 2.69 8.50
N PHE A 399 22.39 3.11 9.14
CA PHE A 399 22.47 3.30 10.58
C PHE A 399 23.08 4.66 10.92
N SER A 400 22.43 5.43 11.80
CA SER A 400 22.95 6.70 12.31
C SER A 400 22.75 6.81 13.81
N LEU A 401 23.83 7.18 14.49
CA LEU A 401 23.86 7.49 15.91
C LEU A 401 24.26 8.98 16.05
N ALA A 402 23.29 9.81 16.38
CA ALA A 402 23.45 11.27 16.54
C ALA A 402 23.07 11.71 17.95
N THR A 403 23.83 11.25 18.94
CA THR A 403 23.58 11.59 20.33
C THR A 403 24.29 12.89 20.69
N ARG A 404 23.55 13.85 21.22
CA ARG A 404 24.10 15.13 21.71
C ARG A 404 24.78 14.96 23.07
N PHE A 405 24.42 13.90 23.81
CA PHE A 405 24.87 13.62 25.18
C PHE A 405 25.39 12.18 25.26
N MET A 406 26.60 11.95 24.76
CA MET A 406 27.25 10.64 24.75
C MET A 406 27.50 10.08 26.16
N ASP A 407 27.69 10.94 27.15
CA ASP A 407 27.85 10.59 28.56
C ASP A 407 26.60 9.93 29.17
N GLN A 408 25.44 10.14 28.56
CA GLN A 408 24.15 9.59 29.00
C GLN A 408 23.62 8.51 28.02
N TYR A 409 24.45 8.06 27.10
CA TYR A 409 24.10 7.03 26.13
C TYR A 409 24.87 5.74 26.39
N LYS A 410 24.16 4.60 26.42
CA LYS A 410 24.75 3.28 26.41
C LYS A 410 24.23 2.50 25.20
N GLY A 411 25.11 2.05 24.36
CA GLY A 411 24.80 1.23 23.19
C GLY A 411 25.43 -0.15 23.30
N VAL A 412 24.75 -1.17 22.81
CA VAL A 412 25.26 -2.52 22.57
C VAL A 412 24.84 -2.94 21.19
N PHE A 413 25.78 -3.26 20.32
CA PHE A 413 25.54 -3.75 18.98
C PHE A 413 26.38 -5.00 18.80
N ASP A 414 25.72 -6.15 18.73
CA ASP A 414 26.46 -7.40 18.76
C ASP A 414 25.86 -8.43 17.79
N HIS A 415 26.71 -9.29 17.21
CA HIS A 415 26.32 -10.34 16.27
C HIS A 415 25.27 -9.86 15.25
N SER A 416 25.54 -8.76 14.55
CA SER A 416 24.57 -8.14 13.66
C SER A 416 25.19 -7.80 12.29
N TYR A 417 24.34 -7.81 11.25
CA TYR A 417 24.71 -7.29 9.94
C TYR A 417 24.25 -5.82 9.83
N ILE A 418 25.18 -4.91 9.54
CA ILE A 418 24.87 -3.48 9.45
C ILE A 418 25.41 -2.90 8.13
N ARG A 419 24.51 -2.30 7.33
CA ARG A 419 24.88 -1.56 6.13
C ARG A 419 25.35 -0.15 6.47
N LYS A 420 26.65 -0.02 6.60
CA LYS A 420 27.34 1.25 6.85
C LYS A 420 28.80 1.13 6.42
N PRO A 421 29.44 2.20 5.91
CA PRO A 421 30.90 2.22 5.73
C PRO A 421 31.61 2.01 7.05
N ASP A 422 32.76 1.34 7.02
CA ASP A 422 33.60 0.87 8.14
C ASP A 422 34.14 1.98 9.07
N SER A 423 33.67 3.21 8.96
CA SER A 423 34.18 4.37 9.71
C SER A 423 33.70 4.49 11.16
N LEU A 424 32.73 3.66 11.58
CA LEU A 424 32.18 3.73 12.93
C LEU A 424 32.81 2.67 13.86
N LYS A 425 34.09 2.82 14.16
CA LYS A 425 34.76 1.97 15.13
C LYS A 425 34.54 2.51 16.56
N LEU A 426 33.34 2.22 17.11
CA LEU A 426 33.06 2.51 18.50
C LEU A 426 33.10 1.21 19.32
N PRO A 427 33.53 1.26 20.58
CA PRO A 427 33.64 0.07 21.45
C PRO A 427 32.31 -0.71 21.62
N GLN A 428 31.20 -0.06 21.32
CA GLN A 428 29.85 -0.63 21.42
C GLN A 428 29.51 -1.65 20.32
N PHE A 429 30.34 -1.73 19.26
CA PHE A 429 30.12 -2.65 18.15
C PHE A 429 31.02 -3.87 18.28
N THR A 430 30.44 -5.02 18.56
CA THR A 430 31.12 -6.30 18.70
C THR A 430 30.55 -7.31 17.70
N ASN A 431 31.38 -8.16 17.14
CA ASN A 431 30.96 -9.22 16.20
C ASN A 431 30.06 -8.71 15.05
N ILE A 432 30.31 -7.49 14.54
CA ILE A 432 29.52 -6.90 13.47
C ILE A 432 30.07 -7.31 12.10
N ARG A 433 29.18 -7.83 11.26
CA ARG A 433 29.41 -7.97 9.82
C ARG A 433 28.97 -6.68 9.13
N TRP A 434 29.93 -5.86 8.77
CA TRP A 434 29.69 -4.66 7.97
C TRP A 434 29.41 -5.04 6.51
N SER A 435 28.49 -4.30 5.87
CA SER A 435 28.14 -4.58 4.47
C SER A 435 29.30 -4.39 3.51
N GLU A 436 29.40 -5.26 2.54
CA GLU A 436 30.29 -5.12 1.38
C GLU A 436 29.49 -4.79 0.11
N LYS A 437 30.22 -4.29 -0.93
CA LYS A 437 29.59 -3.77 -2.15
C LYS A 437 28.74 -4.82 -2.90
N ASN A 438 29.13 -6.08 -2.83
CA ASN A 438 28.52 -7.16 -3.60
C ASN A 438 27.66 -8.11 -2.74
N ASP A 439 27.34 -7.73 -1.51
CA ASP A 439 26.53 -8.55 -0.63
C ASP A 439 25.12 -8.73 -1.19
N THR A 440 24.72 -9.97 -1.42
CA THR A 440 23.33 -10.36 -1.70
C THR A 440 22.72 -10.87 -0.41
N LEU A 441 21.94 -10.01 0.26
CA LEU A 441 21.44 -10.28 1.61
C LEU A 441 20.08 -10.99 1.59
N PHE A 442 19.17 -10.53 0.76
CA PHE A 442 17.77 -10.96 0.73
C PHE A 442 17.36 -11.55 -0.62
N LYS A 443 16.32 -12.38 -0.62
CA LYS A 443 15.76 -12.97 -1.84
C LYS A 443 15.26 -11.91 -2.83
N SER A 444 14.69 -10.80 -2.35
CA SER A 444 14.32 -9.67 -3.22
C SER A 444 14.32 -8.34 -2.46
N THR A 445 15.02 -7.37 -3.03
CA THR A 445 15.07 -5.98 -2.54
C THR A 445 14.35 -5.00 -3.47
N ASN A 446 13.55 -5.51 -4.42
CA ASN A 446 12.84 -4.72 -5.40
C ASN A 446 11.35 -5.04 -5.38
N PHE A 447 10.55 -4.03 -5.68
CA PHE A 447 9.16 -4.18 -6.04
C PHE A 447 8.98 -3.68 -7.48
N ASP A 448 8.74 -4.60 -8.40
CA ASP A 448 8.62 -4.31 -9.83
C ASP A 448 7.38 -5.03 -10.38
N TYR A 449 6.33 -4.27 -10.71
CA TYR A 449 5.09 -4.80 -11.22
C TYR A 449 5.23 -5.39 -12.65
N GLU A 450 6.20 -4.90 -13.44
CA GLU A 450 6.43 -5.42 -14.80
C GLU A 450 7.09 -6.79 -14.76
N LYS A 451 7.96 -7.02 -13.79
CA LYS A 451 8.68 -8.29 -13.58
C LYS A 451 8.00 -9.22 -12.59
N SER A 452 6.84 -8.84 -12.05
CA SER A 452 6.12 -9.61 -11.03
C SER A 452 6.96 -9.91 -9.78
N THR A 453 7.87 -9.00 -9.41
CA THR A 453 8.69 -9.15 -8.22
C THR A 453 8.15 -8.31 -7.07
N ALA A 454 8.20 -8.85 -5.87
CA ALA A 454 7.86 -8.17 -4.64
C ALA A 454 9.04 -8.21 -3.65
N PHE A 455 9.06 -7.28 -2.70
CA PHE A 455 10.01 -7.34 -1.60
C PHE A 455 9.91 -8.67 -0.86
N ASN A 456 11.06 -9.28 -0.60
CA ASN A 456 11.17 -10.50 0.19
C ASN A 456 12.47 -10.45 1.00
N PHE A 457 12.34 -10.15 2.28
CA PHE A 457 13.47 -10.00 3.21
C PHE A 457 13.88 -11.30 3.91
N SER A 458 13.39 -12.46 3.46
CA SER A 458 14.01 -13.75 3.77
C SER A 458 15.42 -13.80 3.19
N LEU A 459 16.33 -14.49 3.85
CA LEU A 459 17.73 -14.54 3.44
C LEU A 459 17.92 -15.26 2.10
N ASP A 460 18.83 -14.74 1.30
CA ASP A 460 19.31 -15.43 0.10
C ASP A 460 20.24 -16.60 0.47
N SER A 461 20.41 -17.55 -0.43
CA SER A 461 21.29 -18.72 -0.23
C SER A 461 22.77 -18.34 -0.02
N VAL A 462 23.19 -17.21 -0.57
CA VAL A 462 24.56 -16.68 -0.43
C VAL A 462 24.62 -15.50 0.55
N SER A 463 23.61 -15.32 1.38
CA SER A 463 23.53 -14.19 2.31
C SER A 463 24.67 -14.20 3.32
N PRO A 464 25.41 -13.08 3.49
CA PRO A 464 26.44 -12.96 4.50
C PRO A 464 25.89 -12.84 5.93
N ALA A 465 24.57 -12.85 6.10
CA ALA A 465 23.89 -12.83 7.40
C ALA A 465 23.70 -14.23 8.00
N ARG A 466 24.01 -15.29 7.23
CA ARG A 466 23.85 -16.66 7.65
C ARG A 466 24.94 -17.05 8.65
N GLY A 467 24.54 -17.79 9.69
CA GLY A 467 25.42 -18.33 10.72
C GLY A 467 26.09 -17.27 11.61
N LEU A 468 25.64 -16.02 11.60
CA LEU A 468 26.24 -14.92 12.34
C LEU A 468 25.68 -14.73 13.75
N ALA A 469 24.55 -15.32 14.08
CA ALA A 469 23.87 -15.02 15.33
C ALA A 469 24.61 -15.62 16.55
N ASP A 470 24.56 -14.91 17.67
CA ASP A 470 24.92 -15.47 18.98
C ASP A 470 23.98 -16.63 19.31
N LYS A 471 24.56 -17.84 19.47
CA LYS A 471 23.81 -19.07 19.73
C LYS A 471 23.09 -19.06 21.09
N THR A 472 23.68 -18.41 22.09
CA THR A 472 23.10 -18.31 23.43
C THR A 472 21.79 -17.52 23.39
N ILE A 473 21.79 -16.43 22.64
CA ILE A 473 20.60 -15.61 22.42
C ILE A 473 19.60 -16.35 21.52
N ALA A 474 20.05 -16.98 20.43
CA ALA A 474 19.19 -17.75 19.52
C ALA A 474 18.47 -18.91 20.23
N THR A 475 19.11 -19.55 21.23
CA THR A 475 18.47 -20.58 22.05
C THR A 475 17.27 -20.06 22.86
N GLN A 476 17.26 -18.77 23.22
CA GLN A 476 16.12 -18.15 23.91
C GLN A 476 14.96 -17.81 22.95
N TYR A 477 15.27 -17.69 21.65
CA TYR A 477 14.32 -17.37 20.57
C TYR A 477 14.46 -18.38 19.41
N PRO A 478 14.12 -19.66 19.64
CA PRO A 478 14.48 -20.75 18.73
C PRO A 478 13.69 -20.75 17.42
N LEU A 479 12.58 -20.04 17.34
CA LEU A 479 11.78 -19.93 16.11
C LEU A 479 11.99 -18.56 15.46
N ASP A 480 12.03 -18.56 14.13
CA ASP A 480 12.05 -17.35 13.32
C ASP A 480 10.63 -16.78 13.12
N LEU A 481 10.51 -15.64 12.45
CA LEU A 481 9.23 -14.96 12.19
C LEU A 481 8.25 -15.81 11.34
N ASN A 482 8.73 -16.82 10.61
CA ASN A 482 7.93 -17.77 9.85
C ASN A 482 7.70 -19.10 10.59
N GLY A 483 8.22 -19.24 11.81
CA GLY A 483 8.12 -20.47 12.60
C GLY A 483 9.19 -21.52 12.30
N ASN A 484 10.23 -21.19 11.50
CA ASN A 484 11.34 -22.08 11.25
C ASN A 484 12.27 -22.17 12.47
N ASN A 485 12.86 -23.33 12.70
CA ASN A 485 13.78 -23.53 13.80
C ASN A 485 15.18 -22.98 13.46
N ARG A 486 15.63 -21.95 14.21
CA ARG A 486 16.95 -21.32 14.03
C ARG A 486 18.13 -22.21 14.38
N LEU A 487 17.89 -23.26 15.12
CA LEU A 487 18.94 -24.16 15.62
C LEU A 487 19.03 -25.46 14.81
N GLU A 488 18.29 -25.59 13.71
CA GLU A 488 18.16 -26.84 12.95
C GLU A 488 19.50 -27.27 12.35
N ASP A 489 20.27 -26.34 11.75
CA ASP A 489 21.60 -26.60 11.22
C ASP A 489 22.73 -26.27 12.21
N GLY A 490 22.41 -25.74 13.38
CA GLY A 490 23.35 -25.40 14.45
C GLY A 490 24.11 -24.08 14.22
N GLU A 491 23.81 -23.33 13.16
CA GLU A 491 24.41 -22.06 12.81
C GLU A 491 23.32 -20.97 12.62
N PRO A 492 22.72 -20.46 13.70
CA PRO A 492 21.59 -19.57 13.60
C PRO A 492 21.92 -18.27 12.87
N ASP A 493 20.96 -17.80 12.09
CA ASP A 493 21.08 -16.59 11.28
C ASP A 493 20.70 -15.33 12.06
N VAL A 494 21.26 -14.19 11.67
CA VAL A 494 20.83 -12.88 12.18
C VAL A 494 19.61 -12.38 11.43
N GLY A 495 18.81 -11.55 12.12
CA GLY A 495 17.56 -11.01 11.57
C GLY A 495 16.32 -11.82 11.95
N ALA A 496 15.19 -11.42 11.40
CA ALA A 496 13.88 -12.00 11.73
C ALA A 496 13.62 -13.36 11.04
N TYR A 497 14.45 -13.75 10.08
CA TYR A 497 14.26 -14.93 9.24
C TYR A 497 15.47 -15.86 9.28
N GLU A 498 15.21 -17.13 9.47
CA GLU A 498 16.19 -18.21 9.26
C GLU A 498 16.18 -18.62 7.78
N TRP A 499 17.35 -18.79 7.21
CA TRP A 499 17.45 -19.28 5.84
C TRP A 499 16.92 -20.71 5.73
N GLN A 500 16.13 -20.93 4.70
CA GLN A 500 15.61 -22.27 4.39
C GLN A 500 16.01 -22.65 2.97
N PRO A 501 16.52 -23.86 2.73
CA PRO A 501 16.77 -24.35 1.38
C PRO A 501 15.47 -24.37 0.57
N THR A 502 15.57 -23.98 -0.68
CA THR A 502 14.42 -24.06 -1.61
C THR A 502 14.07 -25.55 -1.79
N LYS A 503 12.86 -25.93 -1.43
CA LYS A 503 12.34 -27.29 -1.67
C LYS A 503 12.09 -27.51 -3.16
#